data_9f2f1b8a1f2094f0f95e36d345f8e144
#
_entry.id   9f2f1b8a1f2094f0f95e36d345f8e144
#
_cell.length_a   1.000
_cell.length_b   1.000
_cell.length_c   1.000
_cell.angle_alpha   90.00
_cell.angle_beta   90.00
_cell.angle_gamma   90.00
#
_symmetry.space_group_name_H-M   'P 1'
#
loop_
_entity.id
_entity.type
_entity.pdbx_description
1 polymer ?
#
loop_
_entity_poly.entity_id
_entity_poly.type
_entity_poly.pdbx_seq_one_letter_code
_entity_poly.pdbx_strand_id
1 'polypeptide(L)'
;MQYENLDVWQRSYALTKTIYLAFRDNRDFGFKDQITRSALSVPSNIAEGWERFTDKEKFRFLSIAKGSAGELKTQLMLARDIGYLPVVDAKALIIEIEEIAKMLGALMRKLNTN
;
A
#
# COMPACT_ATOMS: atom_id res chain seq x y z
N MET A 1 -5.00 16.31 -13.18
CA MET A 1 -3.78 15.98 -12.41
C MET A 1 -3.44 14.51 -12.63
N GLN A 2 -2.20 14.23 -12.92
CA GLN A 2 -1.73 12.86 -13.11
C GLN A 2 -1.50 12.22 -11.74
N TYR A 3 -1.73 10.89 -11.66
CA TYR A 3 -1.59 10.19 -10.38
C TYR A 3 -0.17 10.24 -9.82
N GLU A 4 0.85 10.37 -10.68
CA GLU A 4 2.24 10.45 -10.25
C GLU A 4 2.52 11.68 -9.39
N ASN A 5 1.65 12.68 -9.45
CA ASN A 5 1.77 13.89 -8.63
C ASN A 5 1.09 13.76 -7.27
N LEU A 6 0.37 12.67 -7.02
CA LEU A 6 -0.26 12.43 -5.72
C LEU A 6 0.79 11.94 -4.72
N ASP A 7 0.86 12.60 -3.57
CA ASP A 7 1.78 12.19 -2.50
C ASP A 7 1.55 10.75 -2.08
N VAL A 8 0.29 10.34 -1.98
CA VAL A 8 -0.03 8.97 -1.55
C VAL A 8 0.45 7.93 -2.56
N TRP A 9 0.41 8.25 -3.86
CA TRP A 9 0.95 7.36 -4.87
C TRP A 9 2.47 7.26 -4.75
N GLN A 10 3.15 8.40 -4.64
CA GLN A 10 4.60 8.42 -4.53
C GLN A 10 5.09 7.65 -3.31
N ARG A 11 4.43 7.85 -2.17
CA ARG A 11 4.80 7.16 -0.93
C ARG A 11 4.54 5.66 -0.99
N SER A 12 3.40 5.26 -1.57
CA SER A 12 3.09 3.84 -1.70
C SER A 12 3.99 3.15 -2.73
N TYR A 13 4.38 3.86 -3.78
CA TYR A 13 5.36 3.37 -4.74
C TYR A 13 6.71 3.12 -4.06
N ALA A 14 7.21 4.11 -3.31
CA ALA A 14 8.48 4.00 -2.60
C ALA A 14 8.45 2.86 -1.57
N LEU A 15 7.35 2.73 -0.85
CA LEU A 15 7.19 1.64 0.12
C LEU A 15 7.20 0.27 -0.57
N THR A 16 6.52 0.14 -1.70
CA THR A 16 6.50 -1.08 -2.48
C THR A 16 7.91 -1.49 -2.89
N LYS A 17 8.68 -0.54 -3.40
CA LYS A 17 10.08 -0.77 -3.78
C LYS A 17 10.90 -1.28 -2.59
N THR A 18 10.75 -0.64 -1.44
CA THR A 18 11.47 -1.03 -0.22
C THR A 18 11.11 -2.46 0.18
N ILE A 19 9.84 -2.83 0.09
CA ILE A 19 9.39 -4.18 0.46
C ILE A 19 9.93 -5.23 -0.52
N TYR A 20 9.89 -4.97 -1.82
CA TYR A 20 10.48 -5.88 -2.80
C TYR A 20 11.95 -6.14 -2.51
N LEU A 21 12.71 -5.08 -2.20
CA LEU A 21 14.13 -5.20 -1.91
C LEU A 21 14.38 -5.93 -0.58
N ALA A 22 13.56 -5.66 0.44
CA ALA A 22 13.70 -6.28 1.76
C ALA A 22 13.46 -7.79 1.73
N PHE A 23 12.56 -8.25 0.85
CA PHE A 23 12.21 -9.67 0.75
C PHE A 23 12.87 -10.39 -0.41
N ARG A 24 13.74 -9.70 -1.14
CA ARG A 24 14.38 -10.24 -2.36
C ARG A 24 15.01 -11.62 -2.16
N ASP A 25 15.71 -11.82 -1.05
CA ASP A 25 16.43 -13.06 -0.76
C ASP A 25 15.67 -14.00 0.18
N ASN A 26 14.41 -13.66 0.52
CA ASN A 26 13.61 -14.49 1.41
C ASN A 26 13.13 -15.74 0.66
N ARG A 27 13.36 -16.89 1.25
CA ARG A 27 13.06 -18.19 0.63
C ARG A 27 11.68 -18.73 0.99
N ASP A 28 10.94 -18.07 1.83
CA ASP A 28 9.52 -18.35 2.04
C ASP A 28 8.76 -17.72 0.87
N PHE A 29 8.75 -18.42 -0.26
CA PHE A 29 8.22 -17.87 -1.50
C PHE A 29 6.73 -17.55 -1.43
N GLY A 30 5.96 -18.31 -0.65
CA GLY A 30 4.54 -18.04 -0.45
C GLY A 30 4.30 -16.71 0.27
N PHE A 31 5.01 -16.50 1.37
CA PHE A 31 4.90 -15.26 2.12
C PHE A 31 5.40 -14.05 1.30
N LYS A 32 6.56 -14.23 0.68
CA LYS A 32 7.16 -13.21 -0.19
C LYS A 32 6.19 -12.78 -1.30
N ASP A 33 5.55 -13.75 -1.96
CA ASP A 33 4.58 -13.46 -3.01
C ASP A 33 3.40 -12.64 -2.46
N GLN A 34 2.85 -13.03 -1.32
CA GLN A 34 1.71 -12.33 -0.75
C GLN A 34 2.03 -10.91 -0.30
N ILE A 35 3.15 -10.71 0.40
CA ILE A 35 3.50 -9.37 0.89
C ILE A 35 3.86 -8.41 -0.24
N THR A 36 4.55 -8.89 -1.27
CA THR A 36 4.88 -8.06 -2.44
C THR A 36 3.64 -7.73 -3.26
N ARG A 37 2.69 -8.67 -3.39
CA ARG A 37 1.42 -8.41 -4.08
C ARG A 37 0.59 -7.38 -3.34
N SER A 38 0.48 -7.49 -2.01
CA SER A 38 -0.26 -6.51 -1.20
C SER A 38 0.35 -5.13 -1.33
N ALA A 39 1.69 -5.04 -1.26
CA ALA A 39 2.38 -3.77 -1.40
C ALA A 39 2.11 -3.15 -2.77
N LEU A 40 2.30 -3.92 -3.84
CA LEU A 40 2.11 -3.43 -5.21
C LEU A 40 0.66 -3.02 -5.48
N SER A 41 -0.29 -3.69 -4.86
CA SER A 41 -1.72 -3.40 -5.03
C SER A 41 -2.08 -1.97 -4.61
N VAL A 42 -1.34 -1.38 -3.65
CA VAL A 42 -1.65 -0.02 -3.18
C VAL A 42 -1.40 1.01 -4.29
N PRO A 43 -0.19 1.20 -4.81
CA PRO A 43 0.02 2.19 -5.88
C PRO A 43 -0.71 1.82 -7.17
N SER A 44 -0.87 0.54 -7.46
CA SER A 44 -1.56 0.10 -8.68
C SER A 44 -3.02 0.51 -8.67
N ASN A 45 -3.71 0.35 -7.54
CA ASN A 45 -5.12 0.74 -7.45
C ASN A 45 -5.31 2.26 -7.35
N ILE A 46 -4.36 2.98 -6.77
CA ILE A 46 -4.40 4.45 -6.81
C ILE A 46 -4.32 4.92 -8.26
N ALA A 47 -3.37 4.39 -9.03
CA ALA A 47 -3.21 4.75 -10.45
C ALA A 47 -4.45 4.39 -11.25
N GLU A 48 -4.95 3.16 -11.09
CA GLU A 48 -6.15 2.68 -11.79
C GLU A 48 -7.35 3.59 -11.51
N GLY A 49 -7.56 3.93 -10.23
CA GLY A 49 -8.68 4.78 -9.84
C GLY A 49 -8.58 6.18 -10.44
N TRP A 50 -7.37 6.75 -10.44
CA TRP A 50 -7.18 8.12 -10.92
C TRP A 50 -7.36 8.25 -12.43
N GLU A 51 -7.25 7.14 -13.16
CA GLU A 51 -7.54 7.09 -14.61
C GLU A 51 -9.03 6.95 -14.91
N ARG A 52 -9.88 6.74 -13.89
CA ARG A 52 -11.33 6.61 -14.09
C ARG A 52 -11.98 7.98 -14.25
N PHE A 53 -13.13 8.02 -14.91
CA PHE A 53 -13.84 9.26 -15.22
C PHE A 53 -14.71 9.76 -14.06
N THR A 54 -15.25 8.86 -13.24
CA THR A 54 -16.21 9.24 -12.20
C THR A 54 -15.59 9.15 -10.81
N ASP A 55 -16.04 10.03 -9.91
CA ASP A 55 -15.61 9.99 -8.52
C ASP A 55 -16.03 8.70 -7.83
N LYS A 56 -17.15 8.13 -8.23
CA LYS A 56 -17.63 6.86 -7.68
C LYS A 56 -16.64 5.73 -7.99
N GLU A 57 -16.13 5.67 -9.22
CA GLU A 57 -15.14 4.67 -9.61
C GLU A 57 -13.80 4.93 -8.93
N LYS A 58 -13.37 6.19 -8.84
CA LYS A 58 -12.16 6.56 -8.10
C LYS A 58 -12.25 6.09 -6.65
N PHE A 59 -13.38 6.35 -6.00
CA PHE A 59 -13.61 5.91 -4.62
C PHE A 59 -13.46 4.40 -4.49
N ARG A 60 -14.03 3.65 -5.41
CA ARG A 60 -13.97 2.18 -5.40
C ARG A 60 -12.51 1.68 -5.43
N PHE A 61 -11.69 2.21 -6.34
CA PHE A 61 -10.30 1.78 -6.46
C PHE A 61 -9.45 2.24 -5.26
N LEU A 62 -9.71 3.42 -4.72
CA LEU A 62 -9.04 3.88 -3.50
C LEU A 62 -9.43 3.00 -2.31
N SER A 63 -10.68 2.54 -2.26
CA SER A 63 -11.13 1.60 -1.23
C SER A 63 -10.37 0.27 -1.32
N ILE A 64 -10.13 -0.23 -2.53
CA ILE A 64 -9.33 -1.45 -2.73
C ILE A 64 -7.89 -1.21 -2.25
N ALA A 65 -7.31 -0.06 -2.61
CA ALA A 65 -5.96 0.31 -2.16
C ALA A 65 -5.87 0.34 -0.64
N LYS A 66 -6.88 0.93 0.02
CA LYS A 66 -6.92 1.03 1.48
C LYS A 66 -7.03 -0.36 2.12
N GLY A 67 -7.82 -1.25 1.54
CA GLY A 67 -7.92 -2.65 1.99
C GLY A 67 -6.57 -3.37 1.86
N SER A 68 -5.88 -3.17 0.74
CA SER A 68 -4.54 -3.71 0.52
C SER A 68 -3.53 -3.17 1.53
N ALA A 69 -3.66 -1.90 1.91
CA ALA A 69 -2.82 -1.30 2.95
C ALA A 69 -3.00 -2.00 4.30
N GLY A 70 -4.25 -2.33 4.67
CA GLY A 70 -4.54 -3.08 5.89
C GLY A 70 -3.95 -4.49 5.86
N GLU A 71 -4.06 -5.16 4.72
CA GLU A 71 -3.47 -6.47 4.51
C GLU A 71 -1.94 -6.41 4.63
N LEU A 72 -1.31 -5.43 4.01
CA LEU A 72 0.13 -5.23 4.08
C LEU A 72 0.59 -4.97 5.51
N LYS A 73 -0.14 -4.14 6.26
CA LYS A 73 0.19 -3.88 7.67
C LYS A 73 0.20 -5.18 8.48
N THR A 74 -0.80 -6.03 8.28
CA THR A 74 -0.89 -7.33 8.96
C THR A 74 0.33 -8.20 8.62
N GLN A 75 0.70 -8.26 7.35
CA GLN A 75 1.84 -9.04 6.90
C GLN A 75 3.16 -8.50 7.46
N LEU A 76 3.30 -7.18 7.56
CA LEU A 76 4.49 -6.57 8.16
C LEU A 76 4.60 -6.89 9.66
N MET A 77 3.47 -6.88 10.37
CA MET A 77 3.45 -7.28 11.78
C MET A 77 3.88 -8.73 11.94
N LEU A 78 3.38 -9.61 11.08
CA LEU A 78 3.78 -11.02 11.10
C LEU A 78 5.27 -11.19 10.76
N ALA A 79 5.74 -10.49 9.73
CA ALA A 79 7.15 -10.54 9.34
C ALA A 79 8.07 -10.11 10.49
N ARG A 80 7.67 -9.10 11.25
CA ARG A 80 8.38 -8.68 12.47
C ARG A 80 8.41 -9.81 13.48
N ASP A 81 7.27 -10.41 13.75
CA ASP A 81 7.11 -11.37 14.86
C ASP A 81 7.80 -12.70 14.58
N ILE A 82 7.92 -13.09 13.30
CA ILE A 82 8.61 -14.33 12.93
C ILE A 82 10.06 -14.10 12.50
N GLY A 83 10.55 -12.87 12.62
CA GLY A 83 11.97 -12.57 12.39
C GLY A 83 12.38 -12.42 10.92
N TYR A 84 11.43 -12.21 10.01
CA TYR A 84 11.75 -11.94 8.61
C TYR A 84 12.26 -10.52 8.38
N LEU A 85 11.94 -9.61 9.30
CA LEU A 85 12.42 -8.23 9.28
C LEU A 85 12.97 -7.86 10.64
N PRO A 86 14.07 -7.09 10.71
CA PRO A 86 14.48 -6.47 11.96
C PRO A 86 13.36 -5.61 12.53
N VAL A 87 13.21 -5.59 13.84
CA VAL A 87 12.12 -4.87 14.51
C VAL A 87 12.10 -3.39 14.12
N VAL A 88 13.27 -2.76 14.02
CA VAL A 88 13.39 -1.34 13.65
C VAL A 88 12.85 -1.10 12.22
N ASP A 89 13.22 -1.97 11.29
CA ASP A 89 12.78 -1.86 9.90
C ASP A 89 11.27 -2.08 9.80
N ALA A 90 10.77 -3.10 10.46
CA ALA A 90 9.34 -3.41 10.48
C ALA A 90 8.54 -2.24 11.03
N LYS A 91 9.01 -1.62 12.12
CA LYS A 91 8.34 -0.47 12.74
C LYS A 91 8.21 0.69 11.75
N ALA A 92 9.30 1.01 11.04
CA ALA A 92 9.29 2.10 10.06
C ALA A 92 8.29 1.83 8.93
N LEU A 93 8.25 0.60 8.42
CA LEU A 93 7.33 0.22 7.35
C LEU A 93 5.86 0.22 7.82
N ILE A 94 5.61 -0.22 9.04
CA ILE A 94 4.26 -0.22 9.62
C ILE A 94 3.76 1.23 9.79
N ILE A 95 4.60 2.12 10.31
CA ILE A 95 4.24 3.53 10.45
C ILE A 95 3.91 4.13 9.09
N GLU A 96 4.72 3.83 8.08
CA GLU A 96 4.51 4.37 6.74
C GLU A 96 3.19 3.88 6.12
N ILE A 97 2.87 2.58 6.22
CA ILE A 97 1.61 2.08 5.65
C ILE A 97 0.39 2.61 6.42
N GLU A 98 0.52 2.84 7.72
CA GLU A 98 -0.55 3.48 8.50
C GLU A 98 -0.82 4.90 8.00
N GLU A 99 0.24 5.67 7.72
CA GLU A 99 0.11 7.01 7.16
C GLU A 99 -0.52 6.99 5.77
N ILE A 100 -0.10 6.08 4.93
CA ILE A 100 -0.68 5.90 3.59
C ILE A 100 -2.17 5.60 3.68
N ALA A 101 -2.57 4.71 4.60
CA ALA A 101 -3.97 4.37 4.80
C ALA A 101 -4.80 5.60 5.22
N LYS A 102 -4.26 6.45 6.08
CA LYS A 102 -4.92 7.70 6.49
C LYS A 102 -5.06 8.66 5.32
N MET A 103 -4.03 8.78 4.49
CA MET A 103 -4.05 9.61 3.29
C MET A 103 -5.11 9.14 2.31
N LEU A 104 -5.23 7.81 2.12
CA LEU A 104 -6.26 7.23 1.25
C LEU A 104 -7.66 7.56 1.78
N GLY A 105 -7.87 7.41 3.09
CA GLY A 105 -9.14 7.75 3.71
C GLY A 105 -9.51 9.21 3.52
N ALA A 106 -8.53 10.12 3.69
CA ALA A 106 -8.74 11.56 3.50
C ALA A 106 -9.10 11.86 2.04
N LEU A 107 -8.41 11.24 1.10
CA LEU A 107 -8.66 11.43 -0.33
C LEU A 107 -10.05 10.93 -0.71
N MET A 108 -10.45 9.77 -0.18
CA MET A 108 -11.79 9.19 -0.41
C MET A 108 -12.89 10.11 0.06
N ARG A 109 -12.71 10.78 1.21
CA ARG A 109 -13.70 11.70 1.76
C ARG A 109 -13.92 12.94 0.91
N LYS A 110 -12.96 13.29 0.06
CA LYS A 110 -13.05 14.45 -0.83
C LYS A 110 -13.83 14.15 -2.11
N LEU A 111 -14.08 12.89 -2.40
CA LEU A 111 -14.76 12.51 -3.63
C LEU A 111 -16.28 12.57 -3.45
N ASN A 112 -16.97 12.96 -4.52
CA ASN A 112 -18.44 12.99 -4.55
C ASN A 112 -18.94 11.63 -5.02
N THR A 113 -19.54 10.87 -4.10
CA THR A 113 -20.03 9.52 -4.36
C THR A 113 -21.56 9.43 -4.44
N ASN A 114 -22.24 10.56 -4.38
CA ASN A 114 -23.70 10.60 -4.48
C ASN A 114 -24.20 10.45 -5.91
#